data_f40866705c45df72d855a2016e68bf61
#
_entry.id   f40866705c45df72d855a2016e68bf61
#
_cell.length_a   1.000
_cell.length_b   1.000
_cell.length_c   1.000
_cell.angle_alpha   90.00
_cell.angle_beta   90.00
_cell.angle_gamma   90.00
#
_symmetry.space_group_name_H-M   'P 1'
#
loop_
_entity.id
_entity.type
_entity.pdbx_description
1 polymer ?
#
loop_
_entity_poly.entity_id
_entity_poly.type
_entity_poly.pdbx_seq_one_letter_code
_entity_poly.pdbx_strand_id
1 'polypeptide(L)'
;MRLSIVIPTWNGRALLEACLNSLRAQTWRNFEIIISDDGSTDGTLAWLAKHFPEVVVVRSEENEGFVAAANRGIARALGDWVFLLNNDVTLAEDGLEKLMAAAEQGDAAMLAPLVLWTEDSRLVYSAGDRIGVNGRPESIGYRLARDTFVPSEHPFGVSGGYGLFRRDLLDAVGVLDPAFGAYFEDGDLCFRARWAGYEARLVPEALAWHVGSASISNRLWWRTKQCHRNHALLVIKNFSARLLIWNAGTLLAERWHQNLRLFQVARIEWGAVRALGFVAGAWLDLATRIPGALAQRRRIMRSRKISDRAMQALLNGIEYE
;
A
#
# COMPACT_ATOMS: atom_id res chain seq x y z
N MET A 1 19.47 2.83 14.59
CA MET A 1 18.38 2.02 14.02
C MET A 1 18.82 1.45 12.68
N ARG A 2 18.47 0.21 12.36
CA ARG A 2 18.74 -0.45 11.07
C ARG A 2 17.50 -0.42 10.19
N LEU A 3 17.68 -0.19 8.88
CA LEU A 3 16.58 -0.16 7.91
C LEU A 3 16.69 -1.36 6.96
N SER A 4 15.58 -2.04 6.68
CA SER A 4 15.46 -3.01 5.58
C SER A 4 14.59 -2.44 4.49
N ILE A 5 15.11 -2.30 3.29
CA ILE A 5 14.37 -1.86 2.10
C ILE A 5 13.94 -3.11 1.33
N VAL A 6 12.63 -3.34 1.26
CA VAL A 6 12.02 -4.49 0.59
C VAL A 6 11.43 -4.04 -0.73
N ILE A 7 11.94 -4.60 -1.82
CA ILE A 7 11.53 -4.25 -3.20
C ILE A 7 10.92 -5.50 -3.87
N PRO A 8 9.59 -5.64 -3.88
CA PRO A 8 8.92 -6.66 -4.67
C PRO A 8 9.15 -6.40 -6.16
N THR A 9 9.50 -7.43 -6.93
CA THR A 9 9.72 -7.28 -8.37
C THR A 9 9.27 -8.50 -9.15
N TRP A 10 8.77 -8.26 -10.36
CA TRP A 10 8.45 -9.27 -11.36
C TRP A 10 8.70 -8.70 -12.75
N ASN A 11 9.66 -9.29 -13.48
CA ASN A 11 10.05 -8.84 -14.82
C ASN A 11 10.33 -7.32 -14.85
N GLY A 12 11.03 -6.83 -13.83
CA GLY A 12 11.16 -5.39 -13.56
C GLY A 12 12.55 -4.82 -13.81
N ARG A 13 13.43 -5.49 -14.58
CA ARG A 13 14.82 -5.10 -14.77
C ARG A 13 15.00 -3.63 -15.14
N ALA A 14 14.21 -3.13 -16.10
CA ALA A 14 14.34 -1.75 -16.60
C ALA A 14 14.01 -0.69 -15.54
N LEU A 15 13.11 -1.00 -14.59
CA LEU A 15 12.68 -0.10 -13.52
C LEU A 15 13.64 -0.17 -12.32
N LEU A 16 14.11 -1.37 -11.99
CA LEU A 16 15.01 -1.62 -10.87
C LEU A 16 16.31 -0.82 -10.95
N GLU A 17 16.85 -0.57 -12.14
CA GLU A 17 18.13 0.13 -12.31
C GLU A 17 18.08 1.55 -11.73
N ALA A 18 17.06 2.32 -12.07
CA ALA A 18 16.88 3.68 -11.52
C ALA A 18 16.65 3.66 -10.01
N CYS A 19 15.79 2.74 -9.54
CA CYS A 19 15.50 2.57 -8.11
C CYS A 19 16.78 2.25 -7.33
N LEU A 20 17.54 1.22 -7.72
CA LEU A 20 18.74 0.78 -7.02
C LEU A 20 19.88 1.81 -7.09
N ASN A 21 20.04 2.53 -8.20
CA ASN A 21 20.99 3.62 -8.29
C ASN A 21 20.65 4.77 -7.35
N SER A 22 19.36 5.11 -7.17
CA SER A 22 18.93 6.11 -6.19
C SER A 22 19.22 5.68 -4.74
N LEU A 23 19.14 4.38 -4.45
CA LEU A 23 19.50 3.83 -3.14
C LEU A 23 21.03 3.83 -2.92
N ARG A 24 21.82 3.55 -3.94
CA ARG A 24 23.30 3.68 -3.88
C ARG A 24 23.75 5.11 -3.62
N ALA A 25 23.02 6.11 -4.07
CA ALA A 25 23.34 7.52 -3.88
C ALA A 25 22.95 8.06 -2.49
N GLN A 26 22.22 7.32 -1.67
CA GLN A 26 21.73 7.81 -0.37
C GLN A 26 22.86 8.21 0.57
N THR A 27 22.66 9.31 1.31
CA THR A 27 23.58 9.76 2.39
C THR A 27 23.51 8.85 3.62
N TRP A 28 22.33 8.36 3.97
CA TRP A 28 22.14 7.34 5.01
C TRP A 28 22.58 5.96 4.52
N ARG A 29 23.48 5.27 5.28
CA ARG A 29 24.11 4.00 4.84
C ARG A 29 23.75 2.78 5.68
N ASN A 30 23.07 2.91 6.82
CA ASN A 30 22.77 1.78 7.70
C ASN A 30 21.51 1.03 7.25
N PHE A 31 21.53 0.49 6.04
CA PHE A 31 20.41 -0.28 5.48
C PHE A 31 20.88 -1.53 4.73
N GLU A 32 19.94 -2.46 4.56
CA GLU A 32 20.03 -3.59 3.64
C GLU A 32 18.96 -3.45 2.55
N ILE A 33 19.25 -3.97 1.36
CA ILE A 33 18.29 -4.03 0.26
C ILE A 33 17.92 -5.49 0.04
N ILE A 34 16.61 -5.78 0.04
CA ILE A 34 16.04 -7.10 -0.19
C ILE A 34 15.16 -7.03 -1.44
N ILE A 35 15.63 -7.63 -2.52
CA ILE A 35 14.82 -7.82 -3.73
C ILE A 35 13.99 -9.09 -3.55
N SER A 36 12.69 -8.96 -3.52
CA SER A 36 11.78 -10.10 -3.50
C SER A 36 11.27 -10.38 -4.91
N ASP A 37 11.98 -11.27 -5.60
CA ASP A 37 11.68 -11.67 -6.97
C ASP A 37 10.52 -12.67 -7.01
N ASP A 38 9.51 -12.35 -7.80
CA ASP A 38 8.27 -13.11 -7.92
C ASP A 38 8.23 -13.97 -9.19
N GLY A 39 9.32 -14.71 -9.44
CA GLY A 39 9.43 -15.61 -10.59
C GLY A 39 9.75 -14.89 -11.90
N SER A 40 10.67 -13.91 -11.88
CA SER A 40 11.09 -13.19 -13.10
C SER A 40 11.78 -14.10 -14.11
N THR A 41 11.51 -13.87 -15.40
CA THR A 41 12.05 -14.60 -16.55
C THR A 41 12.77 -13.70 -17.56
N ASP A 42 12.85 -12.39 -17.30
CA ASP A 42 13.42 -11.36 -18.18
C ASP A 42 14.93 -11.14 -18.00
N GLY A 43 15.60 -12.03 -17.25
CA GLY A 43 17.02 -11.91 -16.93
C GLY A 43 17.34 -10.99 -15.74
N THR A 44 16.32 -10.53 -15.00
CA THR A 44 16.48 -9.67 -13.79
C THR A 44 17.51 -10.24 -12.84
N LEU A 45 17.45 -11.54 -12.51
CA LEU A 45 18.34 -12.16 -11.52
C LEU A 45 19.82 -12.17 -11.94
N ALA A 46 20.09 -12.54 -13.20
CA ALA A 46 21.46 -12.56 -13.73
C ALA A 46 22.03 -11.13 -13.79
N TRP A 47 21.20 -10.16 -14.12
CA TRP A 47 21.58 -8.76 -14.13
C TRP A 47 21.85 -8.23 -12.70
N LEU A 48 21.01 -8.54 -11.71
CA LEU A 48 21.25 -8.19 -10.30
C LEU A 48 22.58 -8.76 -9.80
N ALA A 49 22.83 -10.05 -10.01
CA ALA A 49 24.07 -10.71 -9.58
C ALA A 49 25.33 -10.04 -10.17
N LYS A 50 25.21 -9.50 -11.37
CA LYS A 50 26.34 -8.82 -12.05
C LYS A 50 26.53 -7.37 -11.61
N HIS A 51 25.44 -6.61 -11.45
CA HIS A 51 25.50 -5.15 -11.28
C HIS A 51 25.22 -4.68 -9.84
N PHE A 52 24.53 -5.50 -9.03
CA PHE A 52 24.15 -5.20 -7.66
C PHE A 52 24.39 -6.40 -6.72
N PRO A 53 25.64 -6.90 -6.64
CA PRO A 53 25.96 -8.11 -5.84
C PRO A 53 25.73 -7.91 -4.32
N GLU A 54 25.58 -6.67 -3.87
CA GLU A 54 25.31 -6.33 -2.47
C GLU A 54 23.86 -6.56 -2.02
N VAL A 55 22.91 -6.70 -2.96
CA VAL A 55 21.50 -6.89 -2.60
C VAL A 55 21.23 -8.34 -2.19
N VAL A 56 20.35 -8.52 -1.22
CA VAL A 56 19.84 -9.83 -0.85
C VAL A 56 18.66 -10.17 -1.76
N VAL A 57 18.71 -11.30 -2.45
CA VAL A 57 17.62 -11.75 -3.30
C VAL A 57 16.87 -12.90 -2.60
N VAL A 58 15.56 -12.76 -2.44
CA VAL A 58 14.63 -13.84 -2.08
C VAL A 58 13.69 -14.07 -3.26
N ARG A 59 13.45 -15.35 -3.62
CA ARG A 59 12.77 -15.68 -4.87
C ARG A 59 11.64 -16.68 -4.68
N SER A 60 10.58 -16.52 -5.48
CA SER A 60 9.60 -17.57 -5.81
C SER A 60 9.88 -18.15 -7.20
N GLU A 61 9.52 -19.40 -7.42
CA GLU A 61 9.61 -20.02 -8.75
C GLU A 61 8.53 -19.52 -9.70
N GLU A 62 7.38 -19.12 -9.14
CA GLU A 62 6.20 -18.64 -9.87
C GLU A 62 5.78 -17.24 -9.41
N ASN A 63 4.99 -16.56 -10.25
CA ASN A 63 4.38 -15.29 -9.87
C ASN A 63 3.20 -15.54 -8.90
N GLU A 64 3.41 -15.26 -7.63
CA GLU A 64 2.42 -15.37 -6.55
C GLU A 64 1.69 -14.04 -6.28
N GLY A 65 2.15 -12.94 -6.89
CA GLY A 65 1.60 -11.60 -6.80
C GLY A 65 2.24 -10.73 -5.72
N PHE A 66 1.91 -9.44 -5.79
CA PHE A 66 2.56 -8.37 -5.01
C PHE A 66 2.60 -8.66 -3.50
N VAL A 67 1.47 -9.03 -2.90
CA VAL A 67 1.39 -9.27 -1.44
C VAL A 67 2.29 -10.42 -1.01
N ALA A 68 2.33 -11.51 -1.78
CA ALA A 68 3.19 -12.66 -1.47
C ALA A 68 4.67 -12.27 -1.56
N ALA A 69 5.06 -11.58 -2.62
CA ALA A 69 6.41 -11.07 -2.80
C ALA A 69 6.81 -10.10 -1.69
N ALA A 70 5.97 -9.10 -1.36
CA ALA A 70 6.24 -8.15 -0.29
C ALA A 70 6.41 -8.85 1.06
N ASN A 71 5.52 -9.77 1.41
CA ASN A 71 5.59 -10.52 2.66
C ASN A 71 6.83 -11.42 2.76
N ARG A 72 7.25 -12.03 1.64
CA ARG A 72 8.50 -12.82 1.56
C ARG A 72 9.71 -11.95 1.87
N GLY A 73 9.76 -10.74 1.30
CA GLY A 73 10.80 -9.77 1.59
C GLY A 73 10.77 -9.27 3.05
N ILE A 74 9.59 -8.96 3.60
CA ILE A 74 9.41 -8.55 5.00
C ILE A 74 9.90 -9.65 5.96
N ALA A 75 9.60 -10.91 5.67
CA ALA A 75 10.04 -12.04 6.50
C ALA A 75 11.57 -12.20 6.53
N ARG A 76 12.27 -11.76 5.49
CA ARG A 76 13.76 -11.78 5.42
C ARG A 76 14.39 -10.55 6.07
N ALA A 77 13.65 -9.47 6.21
CA ALA A 77 14.14 -8.18 6.72
C ALA A 77 14.57 -8.27 8.19
N LEU A 78 15.71 -7.68 8.52
CA LEU A 78 16.32 -7.70 9.86
C LEU A 78 16.30 -6.31 10.54
N GLY A 79 15.85 -5.27 9.83
CA GLY A 79 15.84 -3.90 10.33
C GLY A 79 14.76 -3.64 11.38
N ASP A 80 14.99 -2.62 12.21
CA ASP A 80 14.02 -2.06 13.15
C ASP A 80 12.85 -1.38 12.41
N TRP A 81 13.14 -0.96 11.18
CA TRP A 81 12.19 -0.39 10.24
C TRP A 81 12.24 -1.17 8.91
N VAL A 82 11.07 -1.29 8.28
CA VAL A 82 10.90 -1.90 6.96
C VAL A 82 10.34 -0.86 6.00
N PHE A 83 11.10 -0.54 4.98
CA PHE A 83 10.67 0.32 3.89
C PHE A 83 10.17 -0.55 2.73
N LEU A 84 8.85 -0.62 2.53
CA LEU A 84 8.29 -1.20 1.32
C LEU A 84 8.46 -0.20 0.19
N LEU A 85 9.17 -0.58 -0.85
CA LEU A 85 9.52 0.29 -1.97
C LEU A 85 9.21 -0.40 -3.29
N ASN A 86 8.39 0.20 -4.13
CA ASN A 86 8.18 -0.29 -5.49
C ASN A 86 9.45 -0.12 -6.34
N ASN A 87 9.65 -1.01 -7.28
CA ASN A 87 10.80 -1.00 -8.18
C ASN A 87 10.80 0.16 -9.20
N ASP A 88 9.72 0.93 -9.28
CA ASP A 88 9.55 2.12 -10.12
C ASP A 88 9.53 3.43 -9.32
N VAL A 89 10.09 3.39 -8.10
CA VAL A 89 10.25 4.55 -7.22
C VAL A 89 11.74 4.88 -7.07
N THR A 90 12.08 6.17 -7.11
CA THR A 90 13.42 6.69 -6.80
C THR A 90 13.34 7.68 -5.65
N LEU A 91 14.43 7.83 -4.89
CA LEU A 91 14.53 8.76 -3.77
C LEU A 91 15.56 9.87 -4.04
N ALA A 92 15.35 11.05 -3.44
CA ALA A 92 16.38 12.05 -3.32
C ALA A 92 17.56 11.51 -2.51
N GLU A 93 18.79 12.00 -2.76
CA GLU A 93 20.01 11.50 -2.13
C GLU A 93 19.98 11.54 -0.60
N ASP A 94 19.25 12.49 -0.01
CA ASP A 94 19.04 12.65 1.44
C ASP A 94 17.68 12.09 1.95
N GLY A 95 16.94 11.41 1.08
CA GLY A 95 15.57 10.95 1.37
C GLY A 95 15.52 9.96 2.55
N LEU A 96 16.42 8.97 2.58
CA LEU A 96 16.49 8.02 3.70
C LEU A 96 16.95 8.70 4.99
N GLU A 97 17.90 9.64 4.91
CA GLU A 97 18.37 10.40 6.08
C GLU A 97 17.22 11.14 6.76
N LYS A 98 16.39 11.83 5.98
CA LYS A 98 15.22 12.57 6.48
C LYS A 98 14.15 11.65 7.06
N LEU A 99 13.85 10.52 6.38
CA LEU A 99 12.94 9.52 6.91
C LEU A 99 13.42 8.92 8.23
N MET A 100 14.73 8.59 8.32
CA MET A 100 15.27 8.01 9.53
C MET A 100 15.39 9.03 10.67
N ALA A 101 15.68 10.30 10.38
CA ALA A 101 15.61 11.36 11.36
C ALA A 101 14.20 11.55 11.96
N ALA A 102 13.16 11.46 11.12
CA ALA A 102 11.76 11.45 11.59
C ALA A 102 11.45 10.19 12.41
N ALA A 103 11.98 9.03 12.02
CA ALA A 103 11.81 7.77 12.76
C ALA A 103 12.43 7.84 14.18
N GLU A 104 13.50 8.59 14.37
CA GLU A 104 14.15 8.79 15.66
C GLU A 104 13.32 9.65 16.63
N GLN A 105 12.42 10.48 16.14
CA GLN A 105 11.50 11.26 16.98
C GLN A 105 10.47 10.36 17.69
N GLY A 106 10.14 9.17 17.12
CA GLY A 106 9.44 8.10 17.81
C GLY A 106 7.92 8.24 17.94
N ASP A 107 7.33 9.32 17.46
CA ASP A 107 5.91 9.66 17.58
C ASP A 107 5.00 8.87 16.62
N ALA A 108 5.53 8.42 15.49
CA ALA A 108 4.80 7.63 14.49
C ALA A 108 5.47 6.27 14.25
N ALA A 109 4.68 5.29 13.79
CA ALA A 109 5.15 3.96 13.42
C ALA A 109 5.00 3.67 11.92
N MET A 110 4.42 4.61 11.18
CA MET A 110 4.30 4.61 9.72
C MET A 110 4.80 5.97 9.22
N LEU A 111 5.74 5.98 8.27
CA LEU A 111 6.26 7.22 7.69
C LEU A 111 6.13 7.18 6.18
N ALA A 112 5.71 8.29 5.59
CA ALA A 112 5.62 8.48 4.15
C ALA A 112 6.56 9.60 3.69
N PRO A 113 7.34 9.43 2.60
CA PRO A 113 7.94 10.54 1.89
C PRO A 113 6.88 11.34 1.13
N LEU A 114 7.19 12.56 0.73
CA LEU A 114 6.43 13.27 -0.29
C LEU A 114 6.82 12.70 -1.67
N VAL A 115 5.86 12.04 -2.32
CA VAL A 115 6.07 11.41 -3.62
C VAL A 115 5.56 12.30 -4.73
N LEU A 116 6.39 12.54 -5.74
CA LEU A 116 6.08 13.32 -6.93
C LEU A 116 5.96 12.41 -8.15
N TRP A 117 5.31 12.89 -9.20
CA TRP A 117 5.32 12.23 -10.49
C TRP A 117 6.71 12.31 -11.14
N THR A 118 7.21 11.18 -11.66
CA THR A 118 8.47 11.17 -12.40
C THR A 118 8.35 11.95 -13.72
N GLU A 119 7.18 11.90 -14.37
CA GLU A 119 6.92 12.59 -15.64
C GLU A 119 6.79 14.11 -15.47
N ASP A 120 6.25 14.57 -14.33
CA ASP A 120 6.11 15.98 -13.99
C ASP A 120 6.26 16.18 -12.48
N SER A 121 7.46 16.49 -12.04
CA SER A 121 7.81 16.71 -10.63
C SER A 121 7.14 17.94 -9.98
N ARG A 122 6.40 18.73 -10.74
CA ARG A 122 5.53 19.80 -10.21
C ARG A 122 4.22 19.25 -9.65
N LEU A 123 3.89 18.00 -9.94
CA LEU A 123 2.67 17.35 -9.48
C LEU A 123 2.96 16.36 -8.37
N VAL A 124 2.16 16.42 -7.31
CA VAL A 124 2.19 15.44 -6.22
C VAL A 124 1.61 14.12 -6.71
N TYR A 125 2.29 13.02 -6.41
CA TYR A 125 1.76 11.67 -6.57
C TYR A 125 1.06 11.24 -5.27
N SER A 126 1.71 11.41 -4.12
CA SER A 126 1.15 11.11 -2.80
C SER A 126 1.89 11.86 -1.68
N ALA A 127 1.12 12.31 -0.71
CA ALA A 127 1.57 12.83 0.58
C ALA A 127 1.00 11.95 1.71
N GLY A 128 1.11 10.63 1.60
CA GLY A 128 0.42 9.67 2.42
C GLY A 128 -0.99 9.36 1.91
N ASP A 129 -1.71 8.52 2.64
CA ASP A 129 -3.04 8.04 2.24
C ASP A 129 -4.10 8.40 3.27
N ARG A 130 -5.29 8.72 2.80
CA ARG A 130 -6.51 8.82 3.61
C ARG A 130 -7.44 7.67 3.28
N ILE A 131 -8.27 7.30 4.24
CA ILE A 131 -9.39 6.38 4.01
C ILE A 131 -10.67 7.12 4.38
N GLY A 132 -11.58 7.26 3.43
CA GLY A 132 -12.85 7.92 3.64
C GLY A 132 -13.86 7.05 4.40
N VAL A 133 -14.93 7.65 4.88
CA VAL A 133 -16.08 6.95 5.50
C VAL A 133 -16.76 5.95 4.57
N ASN A 134 -16.52 6.08 3.27
CA ASN A 134 -16.92 5.10 2.24
C ASN A 134 -15.99 3.88 2.16
N GLY A 135 -14.92 3.82 2.95
CA GLY A 135 -13.95 2.74 2.97
C GLY A 135 -12.93 2.75 1.81
N ARG A 136 -12.81 3.87 1.06
CA ARG A 136 -11.84 3.97 -0.04
C ARG A 136 -10.52 4.56 0.44
N PRO A 137 -9.39 3.88 0.21
CA PRO A 137 -8.08 4.50 0.25
C PRO A 137 -7.91 5.48 -0.92
N GLU A 138 -7.34 6.64 -0.63
CA GLU A 138 -7.03 7.68 -1.62
C GLU A 138 -5.69 8.33 -1.26
N SER A 139 -4.82 8.52 -2.25
CA SER A 139 -3.56 9.23 -2.05
C SER A 139 -3.82 10.73 -1.88
N ILE A 140 -3.30 11.29 -0.80
CA ILE A 140 -3.42 12.72 -0.47
C ILE A 140 -2.58 13.52 -1.48
N GLY A 141 -3.15 14.58 -2.04
CA GLY A 141 -2.47 15.49 -2.96
C GLY A 141 -2.36 14.99 -4.41
N TYR A 142 -2.94 13.82 -4.75
CA TYR A 142 -2.81 13.23 -6.07
C TYR A 142 -3.13 14.20 -7.21
N ARG A 143 -2.13 14.47 -8.08
CA ARG A 143 -2.15 15.42 -9.21
C ARG A 143 -2.37 16.90 -8.84
N LEU A 144 -2.25 17.26 -7.57
CA LEU A 144 -2.23 18.67 -7.18
C LEU A 144 -0.84 19.26 -7.46
N ALA A 145 -0.80 20.57 -7.73
CA ALA A 145 0.45 21.28 -7.94
C ALA A 145 1.22 21.39 -6.62
N ARG A 146 2.51 20.99 -6.63
CA ARG A 146 3.36 20.92 -5.44
C ARG A 146 3.55 22.26 -4.75
N ASP A 147 3.65 23.33 -5.52
CA ASP A 147 3.92 24.70 -5.03
C ASP A 147 2.74 25.33 -4.26
N THR A 148 1.52 24.86 -4.52
CA THR A 148 0.29 25.31 -3.85
C THR A 148 -0.29 24.27 -2.88
N PHE A 149 0.24 23.06 -2.89
CA PHE A 149 -0.23 21.98 -2.02
C PHE A 149 0.36 22.11 -0.62
N VAL A 150 -0.50 22.22 0.39
CA VAL A 150 -0.12 22.19 1.80
C VAL A 150 -0.51 20.82 2.37
N PRO A 151 0.44 19.94 2.60
CA PRO A 151 0.15 18.61 3.13
C PRO A 151 -0.23 18.66 4.62
N SER A 152 -1.14 17.77 5.04
CA SER A 152 -1.28 17.42 6.46
C SER A 152 -0.13 16.52 6.87
N GLU A 153 0.45 16.75 8.03
CA GLU A 153 1.53 15.91 8.56
C GLU A 153 1.04 14.54 9.06
N HIS A 154 -0.27 14.39 9.31
CA HIS A 154 -0.86 13.19 9.90
C HIS A 154 -1.84 12.49 8.96
N PRO A 155 -1.35 11.81 7.89
CA PRO A 155 -2.20 11.00 7.02
C PRO A 155 -2.81 9.83 7.80
N PHE A 156 -3.90 9.24 7.29
CA PHE A 156 -4.46 8.01 7.88
C PHE A 156 -3.46 6.86 7.85
N GLY A 157 -2.70 6.76 6.79
CA GLY A 157 -1.72 5.71 6.57
C GLY A 157 -0.73 6.05 5.48
N VAL A 158 0.03 5.04 5.07
CA VAL A 158 1.07 5.14 4.05
C VAL A 158 0.88 4.04 3.01
N SER A 159 1.29 4.31 1.78
CA SER A 159 1.20 3.31 0.70
C SER A 159 2.19 2.16 0.89
N GLY A 160 1.77 0.94 0.51
CA GLY A 160 2.65 -0.22 0.43
C GLY A 160 3.72 -0.15 -0.67
N GLY A 161 3.70 0.88 -1.51
CA GLY A 161 4.66 1.08 -2.58
C GLY A 161 5.83 2.02 -2.24
N TYR A 162 5.75 2.77 -1.12
CA TYR A 162 6.77 3.71 -0.65
C TYR A 162 6.57 4.08 0.83
N GLY A 163 6.05 3.17 1.62
CA GLY A 163 5.78 3.34 3.06
C GLY A 163 6.85 2.72 3.94
N LEU A 164 7.24 3.44 4.97
CA LEU A 164 8.14 2.98 6.01
C LEU A 164 7.34 2.53 7.23
N PHE A 165 7.55 1.29 7.68
CA PHE A 165 6.82 0.67 8.79
C PHE A 165 7.77 0.23 9.89
N ARG A 166 7.46 0.59 11.14
CA ARG A 166 8.23 0.14 12.29
C ARG A 166 8.00 -1.35 12.56
N ARG A 167 9.03 -2.09 12.89
CA ARG A 167 8.98 -3.55 13.09
C ARG A 167 7.94 -3.97 14.11
N ASP A 168 7.89 -3.32 15.26
CA ASP A 168 6.94 -3.64 16.33
C ASP A 168 5.48 -3.48 15.91
N LEU A 169 5.18 -2.54 14.99
CA LEU A 169 3.86 -2.44 14.38
C LEU A 169 3.55 -3.71 13.59
N LEU A 170 4.46 -4.13 12.69
CA LEU A 170 4.26 -5.33 11.87
C LEU A 170 4.13 -6.59 12.73
N ASP A 171 4.90 -6.70 13.80
CA ASP A 171 4.82 -7.79 14.76
C ASP A 171 3.47 -7.81 15.52
N ALA A 172 2.95 -6.63 15.87
CA ALA A 172 1.71 -6.49 16.63
C ALA A 172 0.45 -6.73 15.79
N VAL A 173 0.39 -6.19 14.55
CA VAL A 173 -0.82 -6.24 13.73
C VAL A 173 -0.72 -7.21 12.54
N GLY A 174 0.47 -7.78 12.30
CA GLY A 174 0.77 -8.64 11.16
C GLY A 174 1.12 -7.85 9.90
N VAL A 175 1.63 -8.55 8.90
CA VAL A 175 2.05 -8.02 7.59
C VAL A 175 0.86 -7.85 6.63
N LEU A 176 1.11 -7.68 5.34
CA LEU A 176 0.05 -7.56 4.32
C LEU A 176 -0.81 -8.83 4.29
N ASP A 177 -2.14 -8.66 4.24
CA ASP A 177 -3.06 -9.81 4.22
C ASP A 177 -3.13 -10.44 2.81
N PRO A 178 -2.74 -11.72 2.64
CA PRO A 178 -2.78 -12.39 1.34
C PRO A 178 -4.16 -12.44 0.68
N ALA A 179 -5.24 -12.27 1.45
CA ALA A 179 -6.60 -12.26 0.92
C ALA A 179 -6.84 -11.12 -0.09
N PHE A 180 -6.05 -10.04 -0.04
CA PHE A 180 -6.17 -8.91 -0.97
C PHE A 180 -5.48 -9.18 -2.31
N GLY A 181 -4.31 -9.81 -2.32
CA GLY A 181 -3.52 -10.06 -3.52
C GLY A 181 -2.84 -8.81 -4.08
N ALA A 182 -3.61 -7.82 -4.51
CA ALA A 182 -3.16 -6.51 -4.96
C ALA A 182 -4.28 -5.48 -4.78
N TYR A 183 -3.92 -4.25 -4.44
CA TYR A 183 -4.78 -3.11 -4.09
C TYR A 183 -5.54 -3.29 -2.76
N PHE A 184 -5.56 -2.25 -1.95
CA PHE A 184 -6.18 -2.17 -0.62
C PHE A 184 -5.46 -2.96 0.50
N GLU A 185 -4.41 -3.72 0.22
CA GLU A 185 -3.62 -4.45 1.21
C GLU A 185 -2.89 -3.51 2.17
N ASP A 186 -2.42 -2.38 1.66
CA ASP A 186 -1.80 -1.30 2.42
C ASP A 186 -2.83 -0.55 3.27
N GLY A 187 -3.98 -0.21 2.69
CA GLY A 187 -5.10 0.36 3.43
C GLY A 187 -5.57 -0.53 4.57
N ASP A 188 -5.60 -1.85 4.37
CA ASP A 188 -5.90 -2.84 5.41
C ASP A 188 -4.85 -2.84 6.54
N LEU A 189 -3.56 -2.82 6.18
CA LEU A 189 -2.47 -2.75 7.16
C LEU A 189 -2.56 -1.46 7.98
N CYS A 190 -2.76 -0.31 7.32
CA CYS A 190 -2.92 0.97 7.98
C CYS A 190 -4.15 0.99 8.90
N PHE A 191 -5.27 0.39 8.49
CA PHE A 191 -6.45 0.28 9.34
C PHE A 191 -6.19 -0.52 10.62
N ARG A 192 -5.51 -1.68 10.49
CA ARG A 192 -5.11 -2.49 11.65
C ARG A 192 -4.17 -1.74 12.57
N ALA A 193 -3.21 -1.01 12.00
CA ALA A 193 -2.28 -0.16 12.73
C ALA A 193 -3.03 0.94 13.52
N ARG A 194 -3.96 1.65 12.86
CA ARG A 194 -4.78 2.68 13.51
C ARG A 194 -5.63 2.12 14.65
N TRP A 195 -6.29 0.97 14.45
CA TRP A 195 -7.00 0.30 15.54
C TRP A 195 -6.11 -0.07 16.72
N ALA A 196 -4.85 -0.42 16.47
CA ALA A 196 -3.84 -0.72 17.50
C ALA A 196 -3.20 0.54 18.11
N GLY A 197 -3.63 1.75 17.71
CA GLY A 197 -3.17 3.02 18.27
C GLY A 197 -1.83 3.51 17.67
N TYR A 198 -1.38 2.94 16.55
CA TYR A 198 -0.20 3.43 15.85
C TYR A 198 -0.55 4.60 14.93
N GLU A 199 0.35 5.55 14.83
CA GLU A 199 0.18 6.76 14.02
C GLU A 199 1.00 6.70 12.73
N ALA A 200 0.55 7.50 11.74
CA ALA A 200 1.28 7.75 10.51
C ALA A 200 1.68 9.22 10.43
N ARG A 201 2.85 9.48 9.84
CA ARG A 201 3.38 10.82 9.63
C ARG A 201 3.94 10.96 8.22
N LEU A 202 3.64 12.09 7.58
CA LEU A 202 4.32 12.53 6.37
C LEU A 202 5.65 13.19 6.74
N VAL A 203 6.68 12.93 5.96
CA VAL A 203 7.99 13.59 6.03
C VAL A 203 8.17 14.37 4.71
N PRO A 204 7.66 15.62 4.62
CA PRO A 204 7.57 16.35 3.35
C PRO A 204 8.94 16.73 2.77
N GLU A 205 9.99 16.76 3.59
CA GLU A 205 11.37 16.99 3.16
C GLU A 205 12.00 15.75 2.49
N ALA A 206 11.52 14.54 2.80
CA ALA A 206 11.95 13.31 2.16
C ALA A 206 11.24 13.16 0.81
N LEU A 207 11.96 13.48 -0.27
CA LEU A 207 11.38 13.44 -1.61
C LEU A 207 11.59 12.09 -2.29
N ALA A 208 10.56 11.64 -2.99
CA ALA A 208 10.61 10.47 -3.87
C ALA A 208 9.87 10.77 -5.19
N TRP A 209 10.16 9.99 -6.23
CA TRP A 209 9.49 10.08 -7.52
C TRP A 209 8.97 8.70 -7.92
N HIS A 210 7.77 8.65 -8.43
CA HIS A 210 7.11 7.42 -8.86
C HIS A 210 6.69 7.52 -10.33
N VAL A 211 7.03 6.51 -11.11
CA VAL A 211 6.63 6.43 -12.53
C VAL A 211 5.11 6.20 -12.65
N GLY A 212 4.56 5.44 -11.72
CA GLY A 212 3.12 5.16 -11.64
C GLY A 212 2.65 4.06 -12.58
N SER A 213 2.10 3.00 -11.99
CA SER A 213 1.41 1.88 -12.68
C SER A 213 2.22 1.17 -13.78
N ALA A 214 3.54 1.27 -13.79
CA ALA A 214 4.40 0.66 -14.82
C ALA A 214 4.39 -0.88 -14.77
N SER A 215 4.18 -1.46 -13.58
CA SER A 215 4.33 -2.90 -13.34
C SER A 215 3.01 -3.67 -13.33
N ILE A 216 1.85 -2.99 -13.28
CA ILE A 216 0.56 -3.66 -13.11
C ILE A 216 -0.12 -3.82 -14.46
N SER A 217 -0.67 -5.04 -14.67
CA SER A 217 -1.45 -5.39 -15.85
C SER A 217 -2.35 -4.24 -16.33
N ASN A 218 -2.15 -3.79 -17.58
CA ASN A 218 -3.00 -2.81 -18.27
C ASN A 218 -4.46 -3.28 -18.47
N ARG A 219 -4.83 -4.43 -17.91
CA ARG A 219 -6.18 -4.99 -18.00
C ARG A 219 -7.09 -4.26 -17.00
N LEU A 220 -7.77 -3.22 -17.48
CA LEU A 220 -8.69 -2.41 -16.68
C LEU A 220 -9.75 -3.26 -15.96
N TRP A 221 -10.28 -4.30 -16.60
CA TRP A 221 -11.27 -5.20 -16.02
C TRP A 221 -10.72 -5.98 -14.80
N TRP A 222 -9.46 -6.44 -14.87
CA TRP A 222 -8.82 -7.16 -13.76
C TRP A 222 -8.64 -6.25 -12.55
N ARG A 223 -8.06 -5.06 -12.77
CA ARG A 223 -7.89 -4.03 -11.73
C ARG A 223 -9.23 -3.67 -11.08
N THR A 224 -10.26 -3.43 -11.91
CA THR A 224 -11.59 -3.06 -11.42
C THR A 224 -12.21 -4.18 -10.58
N LYS A 225 -12.05 -5.45 -10.99
CA LYS A 225 -12.50 -6.61 -10.20
C LYS A 225 -11.78 -6.70 -8.85
N GLN A 226 -10.46 -6.54 -8.84
CA GLN A 226 -9.69 -6.54 -7.60
C GLN A 226 -10.14 -5.43 -6.65
N CYS A 227 -10.22 -4.20 -7.14
CA CYS A 227 -10.69 -3.06 -6.32
C CYS A 227 -12.14 -3.27 -5.81
N HIS A 228 -13.03 -3.79 -6.65
CA HIS A 228 -14.41 -4.10 -6.25
C HIS A 228 -14.47 -5.09 -5.10
N ARG A 229 -13.74 -6.21 -5.19
CA ARG A 229 -13.67 -7.24 -4.15
C ARG A 229 -12.99 -6.71 -2.88
N ASN A 230 -11.83 -6.10 -3.04
CA ASN A 230 -10.97 -5.69 -1.95
C ASN A 230 -11.55 -4.53 -1.12
N HIS A 231 -12.28 -3.62 -1.75
CA HIS A 231 -13.05 -2.61 -1.03
C HIS A 231 -14.05 -3.26 -0.06
N ALA A 232 -14.87 -4.21 -0.53
CA ALA A 232 -15.82 -4.89 0.36
C ALA A 232 -15.09 -5.68 1.46
N LEU A 233 -13.98 -6.35 1.12
CA LEU A 233 -13.18 -7.11 2.07
C LEU A 233 -12.60 -6.20 3.16
N LEU A 234 -12.06 -5.02 2.79
CA LEU A 234 -11.54 -4.03 3.72
C LEU A 234 -12.62 -3.56 4.70
N VAL A 235 -13.81 -3.20 4.19
CA VAL A 235 -14.94 -2.75 5.01
C VAL A 235 -15.41 -3.87 5.95
N ILE A 236 -15.63 -5.09 5.43
CA ILE A 236 -16.06 -6.24 6.25
C ILE A 236 -15.05 -6.53 7.36
N LYS A 237 -13.76 -6.44 7.07
CA LYS A 237 -12.69 -6.77 8.00
C LYS A 237 -12.47 -5.68 9.05
N ASN A 238 -12.45 -4.42 8.66
CA ASN A 238 -11.91 -3.35 9.49
C ASN A 238 -12.97 -2.41 10.10
N PHE A 239 -14.18 -2.33 9.54
CA PHE A 239 -15.21 -1.48 10.14
C PHE A 239 -15.88 -2.19 11.32
N SER A 240 -15.92 -1.54 12.48
CA SER A 240 -16.70 -2.01 13.64
C SER A 240 -18.20 -2.00 13.31
N ALA A 241 -19.02 -2.64 14.14
CA ALA A 241 -20.48 -2.60 13.97
C ALA A 241 -21.03 -1.17 14.00
N ARG A 242 -20.47 -0.31 14.86
CA ARG A 242 -20.88 1.11 14.97
C ARG A 242 -20.48 1.88 13.70
N LEU A 243 -19.26 1.72 13.20
CA LEU A 243 -18.82 2.36 11.96
C LEU A 243 -19.66 1.93 10.76
N LEU A 244 -20.06 0.66 10.69
CA LEU A 244 -20.97 0.17 9.64
C LEU A 244 -22.34 0.85 9.72
N ILE A 245 -22.90 1.01 10.94
CA ILE A 245 -24.20 1.68 11.13
C ILE A 245 -24.09 3.17 10.82
N TRP A 246 -23.09 3.86 11.35
CA TRP A 246 -22.91 5.31 11.16
C TRP A 246 -22.70 5.70 9.70
N ASN A 247 -22.03 4.83 8.92
CA ASN A 247 -21.68 5.10 7.52
C ASN A 247 -22.50 4.28 6.52
N ALA A 248 -23.59 3.64 6.95
CA ALA A 248 -24.35 2.69 6.12
C ALA A 248 -24.77 3.26 4.76
N GLY A 249 -25.31 4.49 4.74
CA GLY A 249 -25.73 5.16 3.49
C GLY A 249 -24.57 5.37 2.52
N THR A 250 -23.44 5.86 3.00
CA THR A 250 -22.25 6.12 2.20
C THR A 250 -21.62 4.81 1.69
N LEU A 251 -21.56 3.78 2.54
CA LEU A 251 -21.06 2.46 2.16
C LEU A 251 -21.94 1.77 1.10
N LEU A 252 -23.26 1.87 1.22
CA LEU A 252 -24.20 1.34 0.22
C LEU A 252 -24.08 2.08 -1.11
N ALA A 253 -23.98 3.42 -1.09
CA ALA A 253 -23.77 4.21 -2.29
C ALA A 253 -22.46 3.86 -2.98
N GLU A 254 -21.37 3.74 -2.22
CA GLU A 254 -20.06 3.30 -2.76
C GLU A 254 -20.16 1.89 -3.35
N ARG A 255 -20.79 0.96 -2.65
CA ARG A 255 -20.99 -0.41 -3.16
C ARG A 255 -21.78 -0.43 -4.48
N TRP A 256 -22.79 0.41 -4.61
CA TRP A 256 -23.55 0.58 -5.84
C TRP A 256 -22.67 1.10 -6.98
N HIS A 257 -21.89 2.15 -6.73
CA HIS A 257 -20.93 2.70 -7.72
C HIS A 257 -19.90 1.67 -8.16
N GLN A 258 -19.36 0.88 -7.23
CA GLN A 258 -18.40 -0.19 -7.54
C GLN A 258 -19.01 -1.28 -8.42
N ASN A 259 -20.28 -1.67 -8.18
CA ASN A 259 -21.00 -2.63 -9.01
C ASN A 259 -21.24 -2.08 -10.43
N LEU A 260 -21.70 -0.84 -10.54
CA LEU A 260 -21.91 -0.18 -11.84
C LEU A 260 -20.61 -0.09 -12.63
N ARG A 261 -19.53 0.34 -12.01
CA ARG A 261 -18.21 0.45 -12.64
C ARG A 261 -17.72 -0.91 -13.14
N LEU A 262 -17.82 -1.95 -12.30
CA LEU A 262 -17.43 -3.30 -12.67
C LEU A 262 -18.23 -3.81 -13.87
N PHE A 263 -19.55 -3.61 -13.86
CA PHE A 263 -20.41 -3.96 -14.97
C PHE A 263 -20.08 -3.19 -16.24
N GLN A 264 -19.86 -1.87 -16.15
CA GLN A 264 -19.53 -1.03 -17.31
C GLN A 264 -18.24 -1.46 -17.98
N VAL A 265 -17.17 -1.68 -17.20
CA VAL A 265 -15.86 -2.13 -17.71
C VAL A 265 -16.00 -3.50 -18.37
N ALA A 266 -16.68 -4.46 -17.72
CA ALA A 266 -16.88 -5.79 -18.26
C ALA A 266 -17.79 -5.77 -19.53
N ARG A 267 -18.78 -4.87 -19.57
CA ARG A 267 -19.67 -4.72 -20.74
C ARG A 267 -18.92 -4.22 -21.97
N ILE A 268 -17.98 -3.27 -21.79
CA ILE A 268 -17.14 -2.77 -22.88
C ILE A 268 -16.28 -3.90 -23.44
N GLU A 269 -15.70 -4.73 -22.57
CA GLU A 269 -14.79 -5.81 -22.96
C GLU A 269 -15.50 -7.01 -23.59
N TRP A 270 -16.67 -7.43 -23.04
CA TRP A 270 -17.30 -8.71 -23.41
C TRP A 270 -18.80 -8.67 -23.74
N GLY A 271 -19.44 -7.50 -23.72
CA GLY A 271 -20.88 -7.34 -23.88
C GLY A 271 -21.69 -7.60 -22.60
N ALA A 272 -22.99 -7.21 -22.63
CA ALA A 272 -23.83 -7.13 -21.43
C ALA A 272 -24.06 -8.47 -20.72
N VAL A 273 -24.30 -9.55 -21.45
CA VAL A 273 -24.63 -10.87 -20.87
C VAL A 273 -23.40 -11.43 -20.11
N ARG A 274 -22.22 -11.38 -20.73
CA ARG A 274 -20.99 -11.84 -20.09
C ARG A 274 -20.59 -10.94 -18.90
N ALA A 275 -20.88 -9.64 -18.98
CA ALA A 275 -20.63 -8.71 -17.88
C ALA A 275 -21.44 -9.06 -16.62
N LEU A 276 -22.71 -9.49 -16.75
CA LEU A 276 -23.51 -9.96 -15.61
C LEU A 276 -22.87 -11.18 -14.95
N GLY A 277 -22.44 -12.16 -15.75
CA GLY A 277 -21.72 -13.34 -15.24
C GLY A 277 -20.40 -12.96 -14.54
N PHE A 278 -19.67 -11.98 -15.06
CA PHE A 278 -18.44 -11.49 -14.46
C PHE A 278 -18.67 -10.81 -13.11
N VAL A 279 -19.71 -9.98 -12.99
CA VAL A 279 -20.10 -9.35 -11.71
C VAL A 279 -20.53 -10.41 -10.70
N ALA A 280 -21.35 -11.39 -11.12
CA ALA A 280 -21.73 -12.50 -10.25
C ALA A 280 -20.51 -13.31 -9.77
N GLY A 281 -19.55 -13.59 -10.66
CA GLY A 281 -18.29 -14.24 -10.31
C GLY A 281 -17.45 -13.44 -9.32
N ALA A 282 -17.45 -12.10 -9.42
CA ALA A 282 -16.76 -11.24 -8.44
C ALA A 282 -17.41 -11.31 -7.04
N TRP A 283 -18.72 -11.41 -6.96
CA TRP A 283 -19.45 -11.61 -5.70
C TRP A 283 -19.21 -13.00 -5.10
N LEU A 284 -19.14 -14.05 -5.92
CA LEU A 284 -18.81 -15.41 -5.46
C LEU A 284 -17.36 -15.45 -4.90
N ASP A 285 -16.40 -14.85 -5.60
CA ASP A 285 -15.01 -14.73 -5.10
C ASP A 285 -14.94 -13.97 -3.76
N LEU A 286 -15.70 -12.89 -3.62
CA LEU A 286 -15.82 -12.19 -2.33
C LEU A 286 -16.41 -13.10 -1.25
N ALA A 287 -17.50 -13.81 -1.56
CA ALA A 287 -18.21 -14.65 -0.60
C ALA A 287 -17.30 -15.73 0.04
N THR A 288 -16.39 -16.32 -0.74
CA THR A 288 -15.42 -17.31 -0.23
C THR A 288 -14.46 -16.73 0.81
N ARG A 289 -14.24 -15.41 0.81
CA ARG A 289 -13.30 -14.71 1.71
C ARG A 289 -13.95 -14.13 2.96
N ILE A 290 -15.26 -13.97 2.97
CA ILE A 290 -16.03 -13.40 4.10
C ILE A 290 -15.75 -14.12 5.44
N PRO A 291 -15.77 -15.45 5.52
CA PRO A 291 -15.52 -16.13 6.80
C PRO A 291 -14.16 -15.76 7.42
N GLY A 292 -13.10 -15.74 6.59
CA GLY A 292 -11.77 -15.32 7.02
C GLY A 292 -11.73 -13.85 7.47
N ALA A 293 -12.36 -12.95 6.71
CA ALA A 293 -12.45 -11.52 7.05
C ALA A 293 -13.18 -11.29 8.38
N LEU A 294 -14.29 -12.01 8.64
CA LEU A 294 -15.02 -11.91 9.90
C LEU A 294 -14.22 -12.46 11.09
N ALA A 295 -13.44 -13.53 10.88
CA ALA A 295 -12.54 -14.04 11.91
C ALA A 295 -11.45 -13.03 12.26
N GLN A 296 -10.83 -12.41 11.26
CA GLN A 296 -9.83 -11.36 11.45
C GLN A 296 -10.46 -10.10 12.09
N ARG A 297 -11.65 -9.66 11.66
CA ARG A 297 -12.39 -8.57 12.30
C ARG A 297 -12.56 -8.78 13.81
N ARG A 298 -12.94 -10.02 14.21
CA ARG A 298 -13.09 -10.34 15.64
C ARG A 298 -11.78 -10.14 16.40
N ARG A 299 -10.64 -10.53 15.82
CA ARG A 299 -9.30 -10.32 16.41
C ARG A 299 -8.98 -8.83 16.52
N ILE A 300 -9.12 -8.07 15.43
CA ILE A 300 -8.86 -6.62 15.37
C ILE A 300 -9.72 -5.89 16.42
N MET A 301 -11.02 -6.18 16.48
CA MET A 301 -11.93 -5.51 17.42
C MET A 301 -11.64 -5.85 18.88
N ARG A 302 -11.06 -7.03 19.18
CA ARG A 302 -10.65 -7.40 20.54
C ARG A 302 -9.35 -6.73 20.98
N SER A 303 -8.43 -6.49 20.05
CA SER A 303 -7.12 -5.90 20.35
C SER A 303 -7.04 -4.40 20.11
N ARG A 304 -8.14 -3.77 19.68
CA ARG A 304 -8.17 -2.33 19.42
C ARG A 304 -7.88 -1.49 20.66
N LYS A 305 -7.11 -0.43 20.47
CA LYS A 305 -6.74 0.53 21.52
C LYS A 305 -7.45 1.86 21.40
N ILE A 306 -8.05 2.16 20.24
CA ILE A 306 -8.81 3.41 20.05
C ILE A 306 -10.31 3.14 19.98
N SER A 307 -11.11 4.19 20.24
CA SER A 307 -12.56 4.11 20.22
C SER A 307 -13.15 4.18 18.81
N ASP A 308 -14.41 3.76 18.62
CA ASP A 308 -15.13 3.93 17.36
C ASP A 308 -15.24 5.41 16.94
N ARG A 309 -15.36 6.34 17.92
CA ARG A 309 -15.41 7.79 17.64
C ARG A 309 -14.06 8.31 17.13
N ALA A 310 -12.95 7.88 17.74
CA ALA A 310 -11.62 8.23 17.29
C ALA A 310 -11.37 7.73 15.85
N MET A 311 -11.73 6.48 15.57
CA MET A 311 -11.62 5.95 14.20
C MET A 311 -12.52 6.70 13.22
N GLN A 312 -13.75 7.06 13.60
CA GLN A 312 -14.65 7.84 12.76
C GLN A 312 -14.08 9.23 12.43
N ALA A 313 -13.41 9.88 13.38
CA ALA A 313 -12.75 11.16 13.14
C ALA A 313 -11.61 11.02 12.14
N LEU A 314 -10.76 9.98 12.27
CA LEU A 314 -9.72 9.69 11.30
C LEU A 314 -10.27 9.44 9.89
N LEU A 315 -11.41 8.74 9.77
CA LEU A 315 -12.09 8.51 8.49
C LEU A 315 -12.72 9.78 7.90
N ASN A 316 -13.05 10.76 8.72
CA ASN A 316 -13.53 12.08 8.29
C ASN A 316 -12.37 13.04 7.93
N GLY A 317 -11.12 12.63 8.11
CA GLY A 317 -9.95 13.49 7.94
C GLY A 317 -9.81 14.56 9.04
N ILE A 318 -10.37 14.30 10.21
CA ILE A 318 -10.26 15.17 11.39
C ILE A 318 -9.15 14.60 12.26
N GLU A 319 -8.17 15.42 12.59
CA GLU A 319 -7.15 15.07 13.60
C GLU A 319 -7.85 14.97 14.96
N TYR A 320 -7.53 13.91 15.70
CA TYR A 320 -8.02 13.71 17.06
C TYR A 320 -6.96 14.26 18.01
N GLU A 321 -7.30 15.34 18.73
CA GLU A 321 -6.53 15.83 19.87
C GLU A 321 -6.56 14.85 21.06
#